data_13c8a9f28f7eecc027c2c2e97559e0f2
#
_entry.id   13c8a9f28f7eecc027c2c2e97559e0f2
#
_cell.length_a   1.000
_cell.length_b   1.000
_cell.length_c   1.000
_cell.angle_alpha   90.00
_cell.angle_beta   90.00
_cell.angle_gamma   90.00
#
_symmetry.space_group_name_H-M   'P 1'
#
loop_
_entity.id
_entity.type
_entity.pdbx_description
1 polymer ?
#
loop_
_entity_poly.entity_id
_entity_poly.type
_entity_poly.pdbx_seq_one_letter_code
_entity_poly.pdbx_strand_id
1 'polypeptide(L)'
;MLEEYITKMRERCHINKLDPLVIPTFNSLSDVELSEIQSEYKDTLAIIRLFMNTFLEKSKGIPILVAVTDEKGNIIEYLGDPSMEDTVVNQVGLKKGVQFSEAQAGVNSVLAALELGIPVQLIGEEHFYYFLHQTACYSVPLYHKNQVVGTISMMTFVQVANPLIMASLETIVDSIQRELNLLEKNRYLDEMNHMVLEQSNTGYIVVEGNREIVRINPKARDILGLPHENEPFTINELKLLSRVHDLYVKGEVIQDYKIIFQNKHETRTCLVDFFSFQ
;
A
#
# COMPACT_ATOMS: atom_id res chain seq x y z
N MET A 1 12.42 -3.00 28.30
CA MET A 1 11.23 -2.40 27.64
C MET A 1 10.20 -3.45 27.27
N LEU A 2 10.48 -4.40 26.35
CA LEU A 2 9.49 -5.44 25.96
C LEU A 2 9.07 -6.34 27.13
N GLU A 3 10.00 -6.91 27.88
CA GLU A 3 9.70 -7.78 29.04
C GLU A 3 8.84 -7.04 30.09
N GLU A 4 9.16 -5.79 30.38
CA GLU A 4 8.38 -4.96 31.31
C GLU A 4 6.97 -4.71 30.79
N TYR A 5 6.84 -4.47 29.48
CA TYR A 5 5.54 -4.29 28.83
C TYR A 5 4.69 -5.57 28.92
N ILE A 6 5.26 -6.72 28.59
CA ILE A 6 4.58 -8.03 28.69
C ILE A 6 4.15 -8.32 30.14
N THR A 7 5.01 -8.03 31.11
CA THR A 7 4.66 -8.18 32.53
C THR A 7 3.44 -7.31 32.91
N LYS A 8 3.45 -6.05 32.51
CA LYS A 8 2.31 -5.14 32.75
C LYS A 8 1.03 -5.59 32.05
N MET A 9 1.14 -6.09 30.81
CA MET A 9 -0.03 -6.66 30.11
C MET A 9 -0.59 -7.86 30.87
N ARG A 10 0.25 -8.78 31.38
CA ARG A 10 -0.20 -9.92 32.18
C ARG A 10 -0.91 -9.49 33.48
N GLU A 11 -0.38 -8.49 34.18
CA GLU A 11 -1.02 -7.92 35.37
C GLU A 11 -2.40 -7.36 35.02
N ARG A 12 -2.53 -6.64 33.90
CA ARG A 12 -3.82 -6.11 33.43
C ARG A 12 -4.81 -7.21 33.04
N CYS A 13 -4.35 -8.33 32.46
CA CYS A 13 -5.19 -9.49 32.21
C CYS A 13 -5.82 -10.04 33.52
N HIS A 14 -5.02 -10.13 34.59
CA HIS A 14 -5.51 -10.57 35.90
C HIS A 14 -6.47 -9.56 36.53
N ILE A 15 -6.20 -8.26 36.42
CA ILE A 15 -7.10 -7.19 36.90
C ILE A 15 -8.45 -7.26 36.15
N ASN A 16 -8.42 -7.50 34.86
CA ASN A 16 -9.61 -7.64 34.01
C ASN A 16 -10.30 -9.01 34.16
N LYS A 17 -9.78 -9.89 35.04
CA LYS A 17 -10.34 -11.22 35.32
C LYS A 17 -10.46 -12.11 34.08
N LEU A 18 -9.51 -11.99 33.15
CA LEU A 18 -9.46 -12.88 32.00
C LEU A 18 -9.10 -14.29 32.46
N ASP A 19 -9.77 -15.30 31.94
CA ASP A 19 -9.49 -16.69 32.21
C ASP A 19 -8.62 -17.27 31.08
N PRO A 20 -7.36 -17.64 31.34
CA PRO A 20 -6.45 -18.15 30.32
C PRO A 20 -6.88 -19.48 29.68
N LEU A 21 -7.83 -20.20 30.31
CA LEU A 21 -8.34 -21.50 29.85
C LEU A 21 -9.55 -21.36 28.91
N VAL A 22 -10.17 -20.21 28.88
CA VAL A 22 -11.40 -19.96 28.10
C VAL A 22 -11.08 -19.13 26.85
N ILE A 23 -11.52 -19.61 25.68
CA ILE A 23 -11.44 -18.80 24.46
C ILE A 23 -12.42 -17.61 24.62
N PRO A 24 -11.93 -16.37 24.54
CA PRO A 24 -12.78 -15.20 24.73
C PRO A 24 -13.73 -15.00 23.56
N THR A 25 -14.81 -14.26 23.81
CA THR A 25 -15.67 -13.75 22.74
C THR A 25 -15.06 -12.45 22.24
N PHE A 26 -14.68 -12.42 20.98
CA PHE A 26 -14.06 -11.25 20.36
C PHE A 26 -15.11 -10.27 19.83
N ASN A 27 -14.87 -8.98 20.01
CA ASN A 27 -15.59 -7.93 19.28
C ASN A 27 -15.16 -7.96 17.82
N SER A 28 -16.10 -7.73 16.93
CA SER A 28 -15.86 -7.72 15.49
C SER A 28 -16.56 -6.53 14.87
N LEU A 29 -15.90 -5.91 13.92
CA LEU A 29 -16.50 -4.94 13.01
C LEU A 29 -17.68 -5.58 12.26
N SER A 30 -18.63 -4.76 11.83
CA SER A 30 -19.63 -5.15 10.84
C SER A 30 -18.97 -5.34 9.47
N ASP A 31 -19.63 -6.05 8.57
CA ASP A 31 -19.11 -6.28 7.19
C ASP A 31 -18.93 -4.96 6.44
N VAL A 32 -19.76 -3.94 6.73
CA VAL A 32 -19.66 -2.62 6.12
C VAL A 32 -18.39 -1.89 6.60
N GLU A 33 -18.19 -1.80 7.91
CA GLU A 33 -17.00 -1.18 8.50
C GLU A 33 -15.70 -1.86 8.04
N LEU A 34 -15.69 -3.19 7.98
CA LEU A 34 -14.55 -3.95 7.48
C LEU A 34 -14.26 -3.61 6.00
N SER A 35 -15.30 -3.55 5.18
CA SER A 35 -15.18 -3.21 3.75
C SER A 35 -14.65 -1.78 3.54
N GLU A 36 -15.07 -0.83 4.36
CA GLU A 36 -14.58 0.55 4.34
C GLU A 36 -13.07 0.60 4.66
N ILE A 37 -12.65 -0.04 5.75
CA ILE A 37 -11.23 -0.12 6.12
C ILE A 37 -10.42 -0.83 5.03
N GLN A 38 -10.90 -1.95 4.49
CA GLN A 38 -10.22 -2.65 3.39
C GLN A 38 -10.08 -1.79 2.13
N SER A 39 -11.06 -0.91 1.88
CA SER A 39 -10.99 0.05 0.77
C SER A 39 -9.93 1.13 1.01
N GLU A 40 -9.81 1.64 2.23
CA GLU A 40 -8.76 2.60 2.62
C GLU A 40 -7.36 1.97 2.48
N TYR A 41 -7.22 0.70 2.87
CA TYR A 41 -5.96 -0.04 2.80
C TYR A 41 -5.73 -0.75 1.45
N LYS A 42 -6.54 -0.49 0.42
CA LYS A 42 -6.53 -1.21 -0.86
C LYS A 42 -5.13 -1.33 -1.49
N ASP A 43 -4.43 -0.22 -1.60
CA ASP A 43 -3.11 -0.19 -2.23
C ASP A 43 -2.05 -0.84 -1.33
N THR A 44 -2.15 -0.62 -0.02
CA THR A 44 -1.31 -1.26 1.00
C THR A 44 -1.48 -2.77 0.96
N LEU A 45 -2.73 -3.27 0.95
CA LEU A 45 -3.03 -4.70 0.86
C LEU A 45 -2.57 -5.32 -0.45
N ALA A 46 -2.63 -4.58 -1.57
CA ALA A 46 -2.14 -5.08 -2.86
C ALA A 46 -0.62 -5.32 -2.81
N ILE A 47 0.14 -4.40 -2.24
CA ILE A 47 1.59 -4.54 -2.08
C ILE A 47 1.92 -5.65 -1.07
N ILE A 48 1.22 -5.71 0.07
CA ILE A 48 1.41 -6.79 1.05
C ILE A 48 1.18 -8.16 0.40
N ARG A 49 0.08 -8.34 -0.35
CA ARG A 49 -0.22 -9.59 -1.06
C ARG A 49 0.88 -9.98 -2.04
N LEU A 50 1.44 -9.02 -2.77
CA LEU A 50 2.52 -9.28 -3.74
C LEU A 50 3.74 -9.90 -3.05
N PHE A 51 4.22 -9.28 -1.98
CA PHE A 51 5.41 -9.73 -1.26
C PHE A 51 5.15 -11.01 -0.44
N MET A 52 4.03 -11.07 0.27
CA MET A 52 3.70 -12.20 1.13
C MET A 52 3.38 -13.46 0.33
N ASN A 53 2.64 -13.39 -0.78
CA ASN A 53 2.39 -14.55 -1.62
C ASN A 53 3.70 -15.10 -2.19
N THR A 54 4.64 -14.24 -2.60
CA THR A 54 5.96 -14.67 -3.07
C THR A 54 6.74 -15.41 -1.98
N PHE A 55 6.68 -14.95 -0.73
CA PHE A 55 7.28 -15.63 0.42
C PHE A 55 6.59 -16.97 0.71
N LEU A 56 5.27 -16.98 0.78
CA LEU A 56 4.46 -18.17 1.09
C LEU A 56 4.63 -19.27 0.05
N GLU A 57 4.74 -18.90 -1.24
CA GLU A 57 5.04 -19.86 -2.32
C GLU A 57 6.39 -20.57 -2.13
N LYS A 58 7.39 -19.84 -1.64
CA LYS A 58 8.73 -20.40 -1.36
C LYS A 58 8.78 -21.17 -0.05
N SER A 59 7.83 -20.94 0.85
CA SER A 59 7.71 -21.58 2.16
C SER A 59 6.70 -22.75 2.17
N LYS A 60 6.34 -23.28 0.99
CA LYS A 60 5.38 -24.40 0.89
C LYS A 60 5.78 -25.57 1.77
N GLY A 61 4.80 -26.08 2.53
CA GLY A 61 4.98 -27.19 3.47
C GLY A 61 5.29 -26.75 4.89
N ILE A 62 5.50 -25.44 5.13
CA ILE A 62 5.55 -24.85 6.47
C ILE A 62 4.19 -24.22 6.74
N PRO A 63 3.47 -24.63 7.81
CA PRO A 63 2.17 -24.06 8.14
C PRO A 63 2.37 -22.64 8.67
N ILE A 64 2.14 -21.65 7.83
CA ILE A 64 2.23 -20.21 8.15
C ILE A 64 0.92 -19.55 7.83
N LEU A 65 0.36 -18.81 8.80
CA LEU A 65 -0.74 -17.88 8.61
C LEU A 65 -0.22 -16.45 8.81
N VAL A 66 -0.52 -15.59 7.85
CA VAL A 66 -0.21 -14.16 7.93
C VAL A 66 -1.50 -13.41 8.20
N ALA A 67 -1.50 -12.57 9.23
CA ALA A 67 -2.58 -11.64 9.54
C ALA A 67 -2.10 -10.21 9.33
N VAL A 68 -2.93 -9.38 8.72
CA VAL A 68 -2.71 -7.94 8.58
C VAL A 68 -3.75 -7.22 9.42
N THR A 69 -3.31 -6.26 10.23
CA THR A 69 -4.21 -5.44 11.04
C THR A 69 -4.08 -3.96 10.70
N ASP A 70 -5.13 -3.20 11.02
CA ASP A 70 -5.08 -1.74 11.05
C ASP A 70 -4.41 -1.22 12.33
N GLU A 71 -4.39 0.11 12.51
CA GLU A 71 -3.82 0.79 13.68
C GLU A 71 -4.57 0.54 14.99
N LYS A 72 -5.80 0.04 14.92
CA LYS A 72 -6.63 -0.33 16.08
C LYS A 72 -6.54 -1.80 16.43
N GLY A 73 -5.78 -2.58 15.65
CA GLY A 73 -5.65 -4.02 15.81
C GLY A 73 -6.83 -4.82 15.24
N ASN A 74 -7.63 -4.25 14.34
CA ASN A 74 -8.65 -5.00 13.62
C ASN A 74 -7.99 -5.85 12.53
N ILE A 75 -8.30 -7.13 12.47
CA ILE A 75 -7.81 -8.03 11.42
C ILE A 75 -8.50 -7.69 10.10
N ILE A 76 -7.75 -7.19 9.13
CA ILE A 76 -8.29 -6.77 7.84
C ILE A 76 -8.01 -7.78 6.72
N GLU A 77 -6.99 -8.64 6.87
CA GLU A 77 -6.65 -9.65 5.86
C GLU A 77 -5.96 -10.87 6.47
N TYR A 78 -6.16 -12.02 5.85
CA TYR A 78 -5.40 -13.25 6.07
C TYR A 78 -4.78 -13.74 4.76
N LEU A 79 -3.56 -14.30 4.86
CA LEU A 79 -2.83 -14.93 3.77
C LEU A 79 -2.12 -16.18 4.31
N GLY A 80 -1.97 -17.24 3.54
CA GLY A 80 -1.16 -18.39 3.92
C GLY A 80 -1.89 -19.71 3.90
N ASP A 81 -1.63 -20.55 4.89
CA ASP A 81 -2.14 -21.92 4.94
C ASP A 81 -3.66 -21.95 5.25
N PRO A 82 -4.50 -22.45 4.34
CA PRO A 82 -5.95 -22.46 4.54
C PRO A 82 -6.39 -23.29 5.74
N SER A 83 -5.64 -24.33 6.13
CA SER A 83 -5.98 -25.18 7.28
C SER A 83 -5.72 -24.47 8.59
N MET A 84 -4.68 -23.63 8.65
CA MET A 84 -4.43 -22.76 9.80
C MET A 84 -5.48 -21.65 9.89
N GLU A 85 -5.83 -21.04 8.76
CA GLU A 85 -6.89 -20.03 8.71
C GLU A 85 -8.21 -20.62 9.20
N ASP A 86 -8.61 -21.82 8.72
CA ASP A 86 -9.83 -22.50 9.16
C ASP A 86 -9.83 -22.76 10.67
N THR A 87 -8.70 -23.23 11.22
CA THR A 87 -8.55 -23.45 12.66
C THR A 87 -8.69 -22.16 13.45
N VAL A 88 -8.00 -21.11 13.03
CA VAL A 88 -8.00 -19.80 13.72
C VAL A 88 -9.37 -19.13 13.64
N VAL A 89 -10.02 -19.18 12.48
CA VAL A 89 -11.34 -18.57 12.26
C VAL A 89 -12.45 -19.37 12.95
N ASN A 90 -12.52 -20.70 12.73
CA ASN A 90 -13.68 -21.50 13.15
C ASN A 90 -13.55 -22.07 14.56
N GLN A 91 -12.33 -22.34 15.05
CA GLN A 91 -12.14 -22.89 16.38
C GLN A 91 -11.84 -21.82 17.43
N VAL A 92 -11.11 -20.76 17.05
CA VAL A 92 -10.72 -19.68 17.97
C VAL A 92 -11.67 -18.47 17.83
N GLY A 93 -12.29 -18.27 16.69
CA GLY A 93 -13.18 -17.14 16.42
C GLY A 93 -12.47 -15.87 15.95
N LEU A 94 -11.19 -15.95 15.60
CA LEU A 94 -10.39 -14.83 15.10
C LEU A 94 -10.65 -14.63 13.59
N LYS A 95 -11.84 -14.18 13.22
CA LYS A 95 -12.19 -13.88 11.82
C LYS A 95 -11.75 -12.46 11.43
N LYS A 96 -11.76 -12.15 10.13
CA LYS A 96 -11.58 -10.77 9.65
C LYS A 96 -12.61 -9.86 10.32
N GLY A 97 -12.19 -8.65 10.69
CA GLY A 97 -12.99 -7.69 11.46
C GLY A 97 -12.84 -7.82 12.97
N VAL A 98 -12.28 -8.93 13.50
CA VAL A 98 -12.02 -9.07 14.94
C VAL A 98 -10.93 -8.09 15.36
N GLN A 99 -11.15 -7.42 16.49
CA GLN A 99 -10.18 -6.52 17.11
C GLN A 99 -9.35 -7.24 18.17
N PHE A 100 -8.04 -7.14 18.05
CA PHE A 100 -7.14 -7.48 19.14
C PHE A 100 -7.15 -6.36 20.18
N SER A 101 -8.05 -6.44 21.15
CA SER A 101 -8.08 -5.52 22.28
C SER A 101 -7.46 -6.17 23.51
N GLU A 102 -6.89 -5.36 24.40
CA GLU A 102 -6.31 -5.85 25.65
C GLU A 102 -7.32 -6.62 26.51
N ALA A 103 -8.56 -6.12 26.54
CA ALA A 103 -9.64 -6.72 27.33
C ALA A 103 -10.06 -8.12 26.85
N GLN A 104 -9.72 -8.51 25.62
CA GLN A 104 -10.15 -9.77 25.00
C GLN A 104 -9.00 -10.64 24.57
N ALA A 105 -7.98 -10.05 23.92
CA ALA A 105 -6.87 -10.79 23.33
C ALA A 105 -5.73 -11.11 24.32
N GLY A 106 -5.76 -10.51 25.52
CA GLY A 106 -4.74 -10.69 26.53
C GLY A 106 -3.35 -10.29 25.99
N VAL A 107 -2.31 -10.93 26.50
CA VAL A 107 -0.93 -10.73 26.01
C VAL A 107 -0.81 -11.34 24.62
N ASN A 108 -0.59 -10.49 23.62
CA ASN A 108 -0.39 -10.90 22.23
C ASN A 108 0.61 -9.99 21.50
N SER A 109 1.24 -10.53 20.47
CA SER A 109 2.32 -9.83 19.74
C SER A 109 1.81 -8.66 18.91
N VAL A 110 0.55 -8.70 18.44
CA VAL A 110 -0.05 -7.63 17.61
C VAL A 110 -0.16 -6.34 18.42
N LEU A 111 -0.82 -6.38 19.60
CA LEU A 111 -0.95 -5.20 20.45
C LEU A 111 0.41 -4.69 20.92
N ALA A 112 1.31 -5.60 21.30
CA ALA A 112 2.65 -5.21 21.72
C ALA A 112 3.41 -4.50 20.59
N ALA A 113 3.30 -4.96 19.36
CA ALA A 113 3.94 -4.32 18.21
C ALA A 113 3.30 -2.97 17.87
N LEU A 114 1.96 -2.84 17.95
CA LEU A 114 1.24 -1.59 17.72
C LEU A 114 1.63 -0.51 18.76
N GLU A 115 1.63 -0.87 20.05
CA GLU A 115 1.86 0.09 21.14
C GLU A 115 3.34 0.47 21.29
N LEU A 116 4.25 -0.49 21.10
CA LEU A 116 5.68 -0.23 21.24
C LEU A 116 6.35 0.28 19.96
N GLY A 117 5.71 0.07 18.80
CA GLY A 117 6.30 0.42 17.51
C GLY A 117 7.57 -0.38 17.19
N ILE A 118 7.71 -1.60 17.67
CA ILE A 118 8.87 -2.47 17.42
C ILE A 118 8.41 -3.88 17.03
N PRO A 119 9.25 -4.65 16.32
CA PRO A 119 9.00 -6.07 16.11
C PRO A 119 8.87 -6.82 17.43
N VAL A 120 7.86 -7.69 17.54
CA VAL A 120 7.58 -8.48 18.74
C VAL A 120 7.33 -9.92 18.35
N GLN A 121 7.97 -10.86 19.08
CA GLN A 121 7.62 -12.27 19.01
C GLN A 121 7.11 -12.77 20.36
N LEU A 122 6.15 -13.69 20.31
CA LEU A 122 5.68 -14.45 21.46
C LEU A 122 5.61 -15.93 21.07
N ILE A 123 6.21 -16.79 21.87
CA ILE A 123 6.32 -18.22 21.58
C ILE A 123 5.76 -19.02 22.76
N GLY A 124 4.78 -19.89 22.44
CA GLY A 124 4.23 -20.82 23.42
C GLY A 124 3.66 -20.13 24.67
N GLU A 125 4.19 -20.43 25.84
CA GLU A 125 3.75 -19.94 27.15
C GLU A 125 3.94 -18.43 27.36
N GLU A 126 4.58 -17.73 26.42
CA GLU A 126 4.64 -16.28 26.46
C GLU A 126 3.26 -15.64 26.18
N HIS A 127 2.37 -16.35 25.47
CA HIS A 127 0.98 -15.95 25.31
C HIS A 127 0.20 -16.09 26.61
N PHE A 128 -0.83 -15.28 26.80
CA PHE A 128 -1.70 -15.37 27.96
C PHE A 128 -2.63 -16.59 27.90
N TYR A 129 -3.21 -16.86 26.73
CA TYR A 129 -4.20 -17.92 26.56
C TYR A 129 -3.56 -19.27 26.22
N TYR A 130 -4.02 -20.35 26.89
CA TYR A 130 -3.53 -21.72 26.70
C TYR A 130 -3.70 -22.23 25.26
N PHE A 131 -4.77 -21.83 24.56
CA PHE A 131 -4.98 -22.26 23.18
C PHE A 131 -3.91 -21.72 22.20
N LEU A 132 -3.17 -20.68 22.59
CA LEU A 132 -2.03 -20.16 21.81
C LEU A 132 -0.68 -20.76 22.20
N HIS A 133 -0.60 -21.60 23.26
CA HIS A 133 0.67 -22.16 23.72
C HIS A 133 1.33 -23.12 22.71
N GLN A 134 0.60 -23.60 21.70
CA GLN A 134 1.19 -24.39 20.61
C GLN A 134 1.63 -23.53 19.43
N THR A 135 1.52 -22.20 19.53
CA THR A 135 1.81 -21.27 18.44
C THR A 135 3.00 -20.38 18.75
N ALA A 136 3.65 -19.93 17.69
CA ALA A 136 4.65 -18.88 17.71
C ALA A 136 4.14 -17.74 16.81
N CYS A 137 4.01 -16.55 17.38
CA CYS A 137 3.49 -15.36 16.71
C CYS A 137 4.59 -14.30 16.61
N TYR A 138 4.74 -13.75 15.43
CA TYR A 138 5.71 -12.71 15.09
C TYR A 138 4.94 -11.54 14.50
N SER A 139 5.09 -10.33 15.04
CA SER A 139 4.39 -9.14 14.58
C SER A 139 5.37 -8.00 14.34
N VAL A 140 5.29 -7.40 13.17
CA VAL A 140 6.11 -6.25 12.77
C VAL A 140 5.18 -5.08 12.46
N PRO A 141 5.40 -3.90 13.06
CA PRO A 141 4.57 -2.73 12.81
C PRO A 141 4.80 -2.20 11.39
N LEU A 142 3.73 -1.73 10.77
CA LEU A 142 3.74 -1.03 9.49
C LEU A 142 3.64 0.47 9.75
N TYR A 143 4.49 1.26 9.11
CA TYR A 143 4.55 2.70 9.32
C TYR A 143 4.05 3.49 8.11
N HIS A 144 3.37 4.60 8.39
CA HIS A 144 3.12 5.66 7.44
C HIS A 144 3.39 7.01 8.11
N LYS A 145 4.26 7.84 7.49
CA LYS A 145 4.66 9.16 8.04
C LYS A 145 5.10 9.11 9.51
N ASN A 146 5.90 8.12 9.88
CA ASN A 146 6.39 7.85 11.24
C ASN A 146 5.30 7.49 12.27
N GLN A 147 4.10 7.15 11.85
CA GLN A 147 3.04 6.63 12.71
C GLN A 147 2.80 5.16 12.39
N VAL A 148 2.54 4.35 13.41
CA VAL A 148 2.14 2.96 13.22
C VAL A 148 0.72 2.95 12.69
N VAL A 149 0.53 2.35 11.51
CA VAL A 149 -0.77 2.25 10.83
C VAL A 149 -1.33 0.83 10.81
N GLY A 150 -0.64 -0.11 11.41
CA GLY A 150 -1.05 -1.50 11.50
C GLY A 150 0.10 -2.43 11.76
N THR A 151 -0.14 -3.73 11.65
CA THR A 151 0.90 -4.77 11.73
C THR A 151 0.76 -5.79 10.62
N ILE A 152 1.89 -6.40 10.28
CA ILE A 152 1.93 -7.66 9.54
C ILE A 152 2.46 -8.71 10.51
N SER A 153 1.67 -9.75 10.73
CA SER A 153 1.95 -10.78 11.73
C SER A 153 1.99 -12.15 11.08
N MET A 154 2.96 -12.98 11.45
CA MET A 154 3.03 -14.39 11.07
C MET A 154 2.77 -15.27 12.30
N MET A 155 1.91 -16.26 12.12
CA MET A 155 1.66 -17.32 13.08
C MET A 155 2.12 -18.66 12.50
N THR A 156 2.77 -19.46 13.31
CA THR A 156 3.13 -20.85 12.99
C THR A 156 3.09 -21.70 14.27
N PHE A 157 3.40 -22.99 14.18
CA PHE A 157 3.52 -23.85 15.36
C PHE A 157 4.88 -23.69 16.05
N VAL A 158 4.92 -23.87 17.37
CA VAL A 158 6.15 -23.79 18.19
C VAL A 158 7.24 -24.71 17.64
N GLN A 159 6.89 -25.89 17.13
CA GLN A 159 7.84 -26.89 16.62
C GLN A 159 8.65 -26.42 15.40
N VAL A 160 8.12 -25.46 14.65
CA VAL A 160 8.80 -24.87 13.48
C VAL A 160 9.31 -23.44 13.73
N ALA A 161 9.08 -22.94 14.95
CA ALA A 161 9.56 -21.62 15.34
C ALA A 161 11.09 -21.55 15.31
N ASN A 162 11.61 -20.51 14.69
CA ASN A 162 13.04 -20.24 14.65
C ASN A 162 13.28 -18.73 14.40
N PRO A 163 14.49 -18.21 14.77
CA PRO A 163 14.80 -16.78 14.63
C PRO A 163 14.75 -16.25 13.18
N LEU A 164 14.90 -17.12 12.17
CA LEU A 164 14.85 -16.70 10.76
C LEU A 164 13.46 -16.25 10.34
N ILE A 165 12.40 -16.71 11.01
CA ILE A 165 11.03 -16.29 10.70
C ILE A 165 10.88 -14.79 10.99
N MET A 166 11.32 -14.34 12.16
CA MET A 166 11.28 -12.90 12.50
C MET A 166 12.15 -12.09 11.53
N ALA A 167 13.39 -12.48 11.31
CA ALA A 167 14.28 -11.79 10.40
C ALA A 167 13.72 -11.72 8.96
N SER A 168 13.07 -12.79 8.50
CA SER A 168 12.40 -12.81 7.20
C SER A 168 11.21 -11.86 7.16
N LEU A 169 10.37 -11.87 8.20
CA LEU A 169 9.22 -10.98 8.30
C LEU A 169 9.64 -9.52 8.32
N GLU A 170 10.63 -9.15 9.14
CA GLU A 170 11.19 -7.79 9.16
C GLU A 170 11.70 -7.36 7.78
N THR A 171 12.47 -8.21 7.10
CA THR A 171 13.00 -7.93 5.76
C THR A 171 11.89 -7.71 4.72
N ILE A 172 10.82 -8.51 4.80
CA ILE A 172 9.67 -8.38 3.90
C ILE A 172 8.91 -7.10 4.20
N VAL A 173 8.65 -6.81 5.48
CA VAL A 173 7.95 -5.58 5.90
C VAL A 173 8.74 -4.33 5.51
N ASP A 174 10.06 -4.33 5.66
CA ASP A 174 10.93 -3.26 5.18
C ASP A 174 10.84 -3.07 3.66
N SER A 175 10.69 -4.16 2.90
CA SER A 175 10.53 -4.10 1.45
C SER A 175 9.15 -3.55 1.06
N ILE A 176 8.09 -3.98 1.75
CA ILE A 176 6.74 -3.45 1.61
C ILE A 176 6.73 -1.95 1.94
N GLN A 177 7.37 -1.55 3.02
CA GLN A 177 7.44 -0.15 3.46
C GLN A 177 8.14 0.75 2.42
N ARG A 178 9.22 0.26 1.83
CA ARG A 178 9.93 0.98 0.74
C ARG A 178 9.04 1.14 -0.49
N GLU A 179 8.31 0.11 -0.89
CA GLU A 179 7.41 0.17 -2.04
C GLU A 179 6.25 1.14 -1.81
N LEU A 180 5.65 1.13 -0.62
CA LEU A 180 4.61 2.09 -0.23
C LEU A 180 5.12 3.54 -0.30
N ASN A 181 6.33 3.79 0.22
CA ASN A 181 6.94 5.11 0.19
C ASN A 181 7.26 5.57 -1.25
N LEU A 182 7.67 4.65 -2.13
CA LEU A 182 7.89 4.95 -3.55
C LEU A 182 6.57 5.27 -4.26
N LEU A 183 5.52 4.51 -4.01
CA LEU A 183 4.20 4.76 -4.58
C LEU A 183 3.68 6.15 -4.17
N GLU A 184 3.77 6.49 -2.88
CA GLU A 184 3.36 7.81 -2.38
C GLU A 184 4.17 8.95 -3.02
N LYS A 185 5.50 8.77 -3.09
CA LYS A 185 6.39 9.75 -3.71
C LYS A 185 6.06 9.97 -5.18
N ASN A 186 5.81 8.90 -5.92
CA ASN A 186 5.44 8.99 -7.33
C ASN A 186 4.12 9.74 -7.51
N ARG A 187 3.09 9.42 -6.70
CA ARG A 187 1.82 10.15 -6.71
C ARG A 187 2.01 11.65 -6.42
N TYR A 188 2.80 11.97 -5.39
CA TYR A 188 3.09 13.35 -5.06
C TYR A 188 3.79 14.10 -6.22
N LEU A 189 4.77 13.46 -6.87
CA LEU A 189 5.46 14.03 -8.04
C LEU A 189 4.51 14.22 -9.22
N ASP A 190 3.61 13.28 -9.46
CA ASP A 190 2.60 13.39 -10.53
C ASP A 190 1.62 14.52 -10.27
N GLU A 191 1.14 14.67 -9.03
CA GLU A 191 0.27 15.78 -8.62
C GLU A 191 0.96 17.13 -8.76
N MET A 192 2.22 17.24 -8.30
CA MET A 192 3.04 18.44 -8.44
C MET A 192 3.26 18.81 -9.91
N ASN A 193 3.63 17.84 -10.74
CA ASN A 193 3.81 18.05 -12.18
C ASN A 193 2.50 18.50 -12.83
N HIS A 194 1.38 17.89 -12.42
CA HIS A 194 0.08 18.29 -12.92
C HIS A 194 -0.22 19.74 -12.56
N MET A 195 -0.09 20.15 -11.31
CA MET A 195 -0.35 21.53 -10.87
C MET A 195 0.55 22.53 -11.60
N VAL A 196 1.83 22.25 -11.77
CA VAL A 196 2.78 23.13 -12.47
C VAL A 196 2.38 23.31 -13.94
N LEU A 197 2.02 22.22 -14.61
CA LEU A 197 1.61 22.26 -16.01
C LEU A 197 0.27 22.99 -16.21
N GLU A 198 -0.71 22.72 -15.32
CA GLU A 198 -2.03 23.36 -15.38
C GLU A 198 -1.98 24.89 -15.20
N GLN A 199 -1.09 25.36 -14.34
CA GLN A 199 -0.94 26.81 -14.05
C GLN A 199 0.06 27.51 -14.98
N SER A 200 0.72 26.78 -15.87
CA SER A 200 1.72 27.35 -16.78
C SER A 200 1.12 28.27 -17.84
N ASN A 201 1.80 29.39 -18.08
CA ASN A 201 1.50 30.27 -19.22
C ASN A 201 2.05 29.74 -20.56
N THR A 202 2.82 28.65 -20.52
CA THR A 202 3.31 27.94 -21.72
C THR A 202 2.42 26.76 -22.02
N GLY A 203 2.08 26.53 -23.29
CA GLY A 203 1.34 25.35 -23.73
C GLY A 203 2.26 24.12 -23.73
N TYR A 204 1.89 23.07 -22.99
CA TYR A 204 2.59 21.79 -22.94
C TYR A 204 1.74 20.67 -23.52
N ILE A 205 2.39 19.84 -24.33
CA ILE A 205 1.79 18.62 -24.91
C ILE A 205 2.82 17.49 -24.73
N VAL A 206 2.39 16.41 -24.09
CA VAL A 206 3.20 15.19 -23.95
C VAL A 206 2.66 14.13 -24.90
N VAL A 207 3.56 13.54 -25.69
CA VAL A 207 3.22 12.56 -26.73
C VAL A 207 4.04 11.30 -26.48
N GLU A 208 3.38 10.15 -26.51
CA GLU A 208 4.07 8.84 -26.48
C GLU A 208 4.57 8.42 -27.87
N GLY A 209 5.45 7.41 -27.90
CA GLY A 209 6.07 6.93 -29.14
C GLY A 209 5.11 6.44 -30.23
N ASN A 210 3.87 6.06 -29.84
CA ASN A 210 2.76 5.70 -30.73
C ASN A 210 2.01 6.93 -31.32
N ARG A 211 2.48 8.16 -31.02
CA ARG A 211 1.86 9.45 -31.37
C ARG A 211 0.58 9.79 -30.62
N GLU A 212 0.26 9.07 -29.58
CA GLU A 212 -0.85 9.39 -28.68
C GLU A 212 -0.50 10.57 -27.77
N ILE A 213 -1.42 11.53 -27.65
CA ILE A 213 -1.27 12.65 -26.72
C ILE A 213 -1.76 12.18 -25.37
N VAL A 214 -0.80 11.92 -24.45
CA VAL A 214 -1.08 11.48 -23.08
C VAL A 214 -1.39 12.63 -22.14
N ARG A 215 -0.93 13.85 -22.48
CA ARG A 215 -1.21 15.05 -21.67
C ARG A 215 -1.16 16.32 -22.52
N ILE A 216 -2.09 17.23 -22.25
CA ILE A 216 -2.16 18.57 -22.83
C ILE A 216 -2.69 19.54 -21.76
N ASN A 217 -1.97 20.62 -21.49
CA ASN A 217 -2.42 21.58 -20.48
C ASN A 217 -3.46 22.59 -21.05
N PRO A 218 -4.20 23.28 -20.18
CA PRO A 218 -5.22 24.26 -20.62
C PRO A 218 -4.68 25.32 -21.56
N LYS A 219 -3.45 25.78 -21.32
CA LYS A 219 -2.81 26.79 -22.14
C LYS A 219 -2.56 26.31 -23.57
N ALA A 220 -2.15 25.06 -23.75
CA ALA A 220 -1.98 24.48 -25.08
C ALA A 220 -3.35 24.32 -25.77
N ARG A 221 -4.39 23.93 -25.06
CA ARG A 221 -5.77 23.85 -25.58
C ARG A 221 -6.25 25.23 -26.06
N ASP A 222 -6.06 26.27 -25.25
CA ASP A 222 -6.43 27.66 -25.64
C ASP A 222 -5.67 28.14 -26.87
N ILE A 223 -4.36 27.87 -26.92
CA ILE A 223 -3.51 28.25 -28.06
C ILE A 223 -4.02 27.57 -29.33
N LEU A 224 -4.28 26.27 -29.26
CA LEU A 224 -4.69 25.44 -30.39
C LEU A 224 -6.20 25.56 -30.72
N GLY A 225 -7.01 26.13 -29.84
CA GLY A 225 -8.46 26.23 -29.97
C GLY A 225 -9.19 24.92 -29.82
N LEU A 226 -8.62 24.01 -28.98
CA LEU A 226 -9.19 22.70 -28.72
C LEU A 226 -10.26 22.76 -27.63
N PRO A 227 -11.27 21.87 -27.64
CA PRO A 227 -12.25 21.77 -26.58
C PRO A 227 -11.57 21.32 -25.25
N HIS A 228 -12.20 21.68 -24.11
CA HIS A 228 -11.71 21.30 -22.78
C HIS A 228 -12.07 19.87 -22.39
N GLU A 229 -12.77 19.12 -23.21
CA GLU A 229 -13.13 17.73 -22.96
C GLU A 229 -11.92 16.79 -23.17
N ASN A 230 -11.80 15.81 -22.29
CA ASN A 230 -10.70 14.84 -22.26
C ASN A 230 -10.95 13.66 -23.22
N GLU A 231 -11.20 13.90 -24.49
CA GLU A 231 -11.19 12.81 -25.45
C GLU A 231 -9.75 12.47 -25.85
N PRO A 232 -9.38 11.18 -25.88
CA PRO A 232 -8.06 10.77 -26.36
C PRO A 232 -7.94 11.10 -27.85
N PHE A 233 -6.86 11.78 -28.23
CA PHE A 233 -6.57 12.10 -29.60
C PHE A 233 -5.06 12.01 -29.86
N THR A 234 -4.71 11.86 -31.14
CA THR A 234 -3.32 11.72 -31.57
C THR A 234 -2.77 13.04 -32.10
N ILE A 235 -1.43 13.18 -32.07
CA ILE A 235 -0.76 14.35 -32.66
C ILE A 235 -1.04 14.47 -34.17
N ASN A 236 -1.41 13.38 -34.82
CA ASN A 236 -1.75 13.38 -36.25
C ASN A 236 -3.01 14.20 -36.57
N GLU A 237 -3.94 14.30 -35.62
CA GLU A 237 -5.15 15.12 -35.74
C GLU A 237 -4.83 16.62 -35.70
N LEU A 238 -3.71 16.95 -35.09
CA LEU A 238 -3.13 18.28 -35.02
C LEU A 238 -2.11 18.46 -36.14
N LYS A 239 -2.56 18.62 -37.41
CA LYS A 239 -1.73 18.62 -38.62
C LYS A 239 -0.41 19.41 -38.53
N LEU A 240 -0.43 20.55 -37.83
CA LEU A 240 0.78 21.38 -37.64
C LEU A 240 1.79 20.72 -36.70
N LEU A 241 1.33 20.16 -35.61
CA LEU A 241 2.19 19.48 -34.64
C LEU A 241 2.66 18.12 -35.15
N SER A 242 1.86 17.42 -35.94
CA SER A 242 2.29 16.21 -36.66
C SER A 242 3.52 16.48 -37.53
N ARG A 243 3.54 17.60 -38.24
CA ARG A 243 4.72 17.99 -39.05
C ARG A 243 5.95 18.26 -38.19
N VAL A 244 5.81 18.93 -37.06
CA VAL A 244 6.91 19.18 -36.12
C VAL A 244 7.44 17.86 -35.55
N HIS A 245 6.54 16.95 -35.18
CA HIS A 245 6.93 15.61 -34.73
C HIS A 245 7.68 14.81 -35.81
N ASP A 246 7.24 14.89 -37.06
CA ASP A 246 7.90 14.22 -38.20
C ASP A 246 9.32 14.74 -38.46
N LEU A 247 9.57 16.04 -38.26
CA LEU A 247 10.91 16.64 -38.33
C LEU A 247 11.78 16.12 -37.20
N TYR A 248 11.24 16.08 -35.96
CA TYR A 248 11.94 15.55 -34.81
C TYR A 248 12.35 14.06 -35.00
N VAL A 249 11.42 13.22 -35.49
CA VAL A 249 11.71 11.80 -35.78
C VAL A 249 12.82 11.62 -36.82
N LYS A 250 12.99 12.58 -37.74
CA LYS A 250 14.11 12.62 -38.70
C LYS A 250 15.43 13.09 -38.09
N GLY A 251 15.47 13.39 -36.82
CA GLY A 251 16.66 13.83 -36.08
C GLY A 251 16.93 15.33 -36.15
N GLU A 252 15.95 16.14 -36.59
CA GLU A 252 16.09 17.59 -36.60
C GLU A 252 15.95 18.13 -35.16
N VAL A 253 16.76 19.13 -34.82
CA VAL A 253 16.62 19.85 -33.54
C VAL A 253 15.48 20.85 -33.70
N ILE A 254 14.45 20.72 -32.90
CA ILE A 254 13.29 21.59 -32.88
C ILE A 254 13.39 22.51 -31.68
N GLN A 255 13.87 23.71 -31.89
CA GLN A 255 13.93 24.78 -30.92
C GLN A 255 13.52 26.09 -31.59
N ASP A 256 12.67 26.87 -30.91
CA ASP A 256 12.08 28.12 -31.42
C ASP A 256 11.44 27.98 -32.81
N TYR A 257 10.92 26.76 -33.13
CA TYR A 257 10.32 26.50 -34.44
C TYR A 257 9.03 27.27 -34.59
N LYS A 258 8.99 28.21 -35.54
CA LYS A 258 7.85 29.12 -35.77
C LYS A 258 6.72 28.40 -36.50
N ILE A 259 5.56 28.34 -35.88
CA ILE A 259 4.32 27.86 -36.47
C ILE A 259 3.34 29.02 -36.59
N ILE A 260 2.67 29.13 -37.78
CA ILE A 260 1.61 30.08 -38.02
C ILE A 260 0.36 29.26 -38.37
N PHE A 261 -0.75 29.50 -37.67
CA PHE A 261 -2.00 28.81 -37.91
C PHE A 261 -3.22 29.71 -37.65
N GLN A 262 -4.36 29.33 -38.21
CA GLN A 262 -5.62 29.97 -37.92
C GLN A 262 -6.37 29.24 -36.80
N ASN A 263 -6.70 30.00 -35.75
CA ASN A 263 -7.57 29.53 -34.69
C ASN A 263 -8.88 30.34 -34.76
N LYS A 264 -9.98 29.65 -35.03
CA LYS A 264 -11.32 30.24 -35.21
C LYS A 264 -11.32 31.41 -36.22
N HIS A 265 -11.04 32.63 -35.76
CA HIS A 265 -11.07 33.85 -36.59
C HIS A 265 -9.74 34.65 -36.54
N GLU A 266 -8.72 34.14 -35.84
CA GLU A 266 -7.44 34.83 -35.67
C GLU A 266 -6.27 34.01 -36.22
N THR A 267 -5.33 34.69 -36.86
CA THR A 267 -4.03 34.11 -37.18
C THR A 267 -3.13 34.19 -35.98
N ARG A 268 -2.67 33.05 -35.46
CA ARG A 268 -1.75 32.98 -34.32
C ARG A 268 -0.39 32.53 -34.80
N THR A 269 0.63 33.06 -34.13
CA THR A 269 2.03 32.63 -34.29
C THR A 269 2.50 32.05 -32.96
N CYS A 270 3.06 30.84 -32.99
CA CYS A 270 3.65 30.20 -31.85
C CYS A 270 5.10 29.78 -32.15
N LEU A 271 5.93 29.75 -31.13
CA LEU A 271 7.22 29.08 -31.13
C LEU A 271 7.03 27.72 -30.46
N VAL A 272 7.63 26.69 -31.03
CA VAL A 272 7.53 25.31 -30.55
C VAL A 272 8.92 24.76 -30.32
N ASP A 273 9.11 24.23 -29.13
CA ASP A 273 10.29 23.43 -28.77
C ASP A 273 9.85 21.98 -28.61
N PHE A 274 10.66 21.05 -29.05
CA PHE A 274 10.41 19.63 -28.89
C PHE A 274 11.57 18.97 -28.14
N PHE A 275 11.23 18.29 -27.05
CA PHE A 275 12.18 17.59 -26.19
C PHE A 275 11.79 16.12 -26.09
N SER A 276 12.79 15.20 -26.13
CA SER A 276 12.54 13.79 -25.80
C SER A 276 12.86 13.54 -24.33
N PHE A 277 12.02 12.71 -23.73
CA PHE A 277 12.29 12.10 -22.41
C PHE A 277 12.72 10.64 -22.67
N GLN A 278 13.82 10.23 -22.08
CA GLN A 278 14.25 8.83 -22.03
C GLN A 278 13.79 8.19 -20.73
#